data_6836b054e104734beaa16feed2fe3150
#
_entry.id   6836b054e104734beaa16feed2fe3150
#
_cell.length_a   1.000
_cell.length_b   1.000
_cell.length_c   1.000
_cell.angle_alpha   90.00
_cell.angle_beta   90.00
_cell.angle_gamma   90.00
#
_symmetry.space_group_name_H-M   'P 1'
#
loop_
_entity.id
_entity.type
_entity.pdbx_description
1 polymer ?
#
loop_
_entity_poly.entity_id
_entity_poly.type
_entity_poly.pdbx_seq_one_letter_code
_entity_poly.pdbx_strand_id
1 'polypeptide(L)'
;MKDNNPLIKVDHLVKQFGDTKALNDVSAEIRHGEVVVVVGPSGSGKSTFLRCLNLLEEPTEGQIFFEGTDITDPRTNINTHRQKMGMVFQQFNLFPHMTIMDNLILAPTKILKKSPDEAKKYAMELLEKVGLADRADSYPNQLSGGQKQRIAIVRALCMQPDVMLFDEPTSALDPEMVGEVLEVMKDLAKGHMTMVVVTHEMGFAREVGTRVIFMEKGSIIEENEPN
;
A
#
# COMPACT_ATOMS: atom_id res chain seq x y z
N MET A 1 -5.11 26.26 -6.13
CA MET A 1 -4.82 25.59 -7.42
C MET A 1 -4.43 24.17 -7.05
N LYS A 2 -5.17 23.12 -7.49
CA LYS A 2 -4.72 21.75 -7.29
C LYS A 2 -3.44 21.62 -8.11
N ASP A 3 -2.33 21.27 -7.47
CA ASP A 3 -1.10 20.93 -8.17
C ASP A 3 -1.43 19.83 -9.18
N ASN A 4 -1.22 20.13 -10.45
CA ASN A 4 -1.57 19.20 -11.55
C ASN A 4 -0.49 18.11 -11.71
N ASN A 5 0.49 18.08 -10.81
CA ASN A 5 1.57 17.10 -10.82
C ASN A 5 1.10 15.78 -10.19
N PRO A 6 1.41 14.64 -10.80
CA PRO A 6 1.13 13.34 -10.20
C PRO A 6 1.91 13.17 -8.89
N LEU A 7 1.31 12.46 -7.92
CA LEU A 7 1.99 12.07 -6.67
C LEU A 7 3.11 11.06 -6.98
N ILE A 8 2.80 10.08 -7.86
CA ILE A 8 3.79 9.12 -8.37
C ILE A 8 3.75 9.17 -9.89
N LYS A 9 4.91 9.25 -10.53
CA LYS A 9 5.08 9.09 -11.97
C LYS A 9 6.09 7.97 -12.24
N VAL A 10 5.73 7.08 -13.12
CA VAL A 10 6.55 5.95 -13.57
C VAL A 10 6.83 6.13 -15.04
N ASP A 11 8.11 6.18 -15.42
CA ASP A 11 8.55 6.37 -16.78
C ASP A 11 9.35 5.15 -17.26
N HIS A 12 8.82 4.42 -18.25
CA HIS A 12 9.48 3.33 -18.98
C HIS A 12 10.10 2.25 -18.08
N LEU A 13 9.35 1.82 -17.04
CA LEU A 13 9.83 0.91 -16.02
C LEU A 13 10.03 -0.49 -16.57
N VAL A 14 11.23 -1.04 -16.38
CA VAL A 14 11.58 -2.43 -16.69
C VAL A 14 12.10 -3.10 -15.42
N LYS A 15 11.63 -4.32 -15.14
CA LYS A 15 12.20 -5.18 -14.10
C LYS A 15 12.46 -6.57 -14.66
N GLN A 16 13.69 -7.00 -14.55
CA GLN A 16 14.14 -8.32 -14.98
C GLN A 16 14.69 -9.13 -13.80
N PHE A 17 14.32 -10.41 -13.72
CA PHE A 17 14.85 -11.40 -12.79
C PHE A 17 15.49 -12.53 -13.61
N GLY A 18 16.84 -12.58 -13.66
CA GLY A 18 17.54 -13.48 -14.57
C GLY A 18 17.08 -13.25 -16.01
N ASP A 19 16.55 -14.28 -16.66
CA ASP A 19 16.08 -14.20 -18.05
C ASP A 19 14.58 -13.77 -18.16
N THR A 20 13.89 -13.60 -17.02
CA THR A 20 12.46 -13.29 -17.02
C THR A 20 12.24 -11.79 -16.84
N LYS A 21 11.61 -11.13 -17.81
CA LYS A 21 11.10 -9.76 -17.66
C LYS A 21 9.77 -9.80 -16.92
N ALA A 22 9.78 -9.35 -15.66
CA ALA A 22 8.57 -9.21 -14.84
C ALA A 22 7.81 -7.93 -15.14
N LEU A 23 8.51 -6.85 -15.53
CA LEU A 23 7.94 -5.61 -16.06
C LEU A 23 8.65 -5.27 -17.37
N ASN A 24 7.87 -4.83 -18.37
CA ASN A 24 8.35 -4.54 -19.69
C ASN A 24 7.75 -3.22 -20.19
N ASP A 25 8.51 -2.14 -20.05
CA ASP A 25 8.15 -0.79 -20.49
C ASP A 25 6.83 -0.27 -19.91
N VAL A 26 6.73 -0.24 -18.58
CA VAL A 26 5.54 0.22 -17.87
C VAL A 26 5.66 1.71 -17.56
N SER A 27 4.70 2.50 -18.03
CA SER A 27 4.56 3.91 -17.67
C SER A 27 3.18 4.18 -17.08
N ALA A 28 3.11 4.94 -16.00
CA ALA A 28 1.87 5.27 -15.30
C ALA A 28 2.01 6.54 -14.46
N GLU A 29 0.90 7.20 -14.19
CA GLU A 29 0.82 8.33 -13.25
C GLU A 29 -0.23 8.03 -12.20
N ILE A 30 0.04 8.32 -10.93
CA ILE A 30 -0.93 8.24 -9.82
C ILE A 30 -1.09 9.65 -9.24
N ARG A 31 -2.32 10.13 -9.19
CA ARG A 31 -2.63 11.48 -8.70
C ARG A 31 -3.12 11.46 -7.26
N HIS A 32 -3.02 12.59 -6.57
CA HIS A 32 -3.52 12.72 -5.20
C HIS A 32 -5.02 12.40 -5.11
N GLY A 33 -5.40 11.58 -4.12
CA GLY A 33 -6.77 11.16 -3.87
C GLY A 33 -7.30 10.11 -4.84
N GLU A 34 -6.48 9.61 -5.77
CA GLU A 34 -6.83 8.58 -6.73
C GLU A 34 -6.76 7.19 -6.09
N VAL A 35 -7.70 6.32 -6.44
CA VAL A 35 -7.69 4.89 -6.09
C VAL A 35 -7.45 4.10 -7.38
N VAL A 36 -6.19 3.74 -7.61
CA VAL A 36 -5.76 2.95 -8.77
C VAL A 36 -5.81 1.48 -8.42
N VAL A 37 -6.66 0.72 -9.09
CA VAL A 37 -6.74 -0.74 -8.91
C VAL A 37 -6.00 -1.44 -10.03
N VAL A 38 -5.04 -2.30 -9.67
CA VAL A 38 -4.22 -3.06 -10.63
C VAL A 38 -4.71 -4.51 -10.67
N VAL A 39 -5.18 -4.95 -11.81
CA VAL A 39 -5.72 -6.29 -12.04
C VAL A 39 -4.99 -7.01 -13.17
N GLY A 40 -5.17 -8.32 -13.29
CA GLY A 40 -4.58 -9.14 -14.33
C GLY A 40 -4.28 -10.56 -13.84
N PRO A 41 -3.89 -11.48 -14.72
CA PRO A 41 -3.60 -12.86 -14.37
C PRO A 41 -2.43 -12.99 -13.38
N SER A 42 -2.35 -14.14 -12.70
CA SER A 42 -1.20 -14.45 -11.84
C SER A 42 0.10 -14.42 -12.66
N GLY A 43 1.15 -13.84 -12.08
CA GLY A 43 2.45 -13.70 -12.76
C GLY A 43 2.51 -12.57 -13.80
N SER A 44 1.49 -11.72 -13.93
CA SER A 44 1.49 -10.59 -14.88
C SER A 44 2.36 -9.39 -14.48
N GLY A 45 3.01 -9.43 -13.30
CA GLY A 45 3.90 -8.36 -12.85
C GLY A 45 3.29 -7.36 -11.86
N LYS A 46 2.01 -7.49 -11.45
CA LYS A 46 1.29 -6.55 -10.59
C LYS A 46 2.02 -6.25 -9.26
N SER A 47 2.35 -7.30 -8.51
CA SER A 47 3.07 -7.15 -7.23
C SER A 47 4.48 -6.59 -7.43
N THR A 48 5.14 -6.94 -8.53
CA THR A 48 6.45 -6.39 -8.89
C THR A 48 6.33 -4.90 -9.18
N PHE A 49 5.33 -4.49 -9.98
CA PHE A 49 5.03 -3.09 -10.25
C PHE A 49 4.79 -2.32 -8.94
N LEU A 50 3.89 -2.82 -8.09
CA LEU A 50 3.58 -2.19 -6.81
C LEU A 50 4.82 -2.02 -5.92
N ARG A 51 5.67 -3.07 -5.83
CA ARG A 51 6.90 -3.04 -5.02
C ARG A 51 7.99 -2.15 -5.61
N CYS A 52 7.97 -1.90 -6.92
CA CYS A 52 8.86 -0.93 -7.52
C CYS A 52 8.48 0.50 -7.11
N LEU A 53 7.19 0.83 -6.88
CA LEU A 53 6.76 2.18 -6.54
C LEU A 53 7.44 2.74 -5.26
N ASN A 54 7.86 1.86 -4.34
CA ASN A 54 8.59 2.24 -3.13
C ASN A 54 10.03 1.67 -3.08
N LEU A 55 10.53 1.17 -4.22
CA LEU A 55 11.83 0.53 -4.39
C LEU A 55 12.10 -0.64 -3.41
N LEU A 56 11.06 -1.38 -2.98
CA LEU A 56 11.28 -2.71 -2.39
C LEU A 56 11.80 -3.69 -3.43
N GLU A 57 11.42 -3.46 -4.70
CA GLU A 57 12.05 -4.04 -5.87
C GLU A 57 12.69 -2.92 -6.67
N GLU A 58 14.01 -2.94 -6.82
CA GLU A 58 14.72 -1.96 -7.63
C GLU A 58 14.48 -2.26 -9.12
N PRO A 59 14.03 -1.29 -9.93
CA PRO A 59 13.87 -1.48 -11.36
C PRO A 59 15.23 -1.76 -12.03
N THR A 60 15.20 -2.44 -13.17
CA THR A 60 16.39 -2.66 -14.01
C THR A 60 16.64 -1.46 -14.90
N GLU A 61 15.56 -0.84 -15.41
CA GLU A 61 15.58 0.36 -16.26
C GLU A 61 14.34 1.20 -15.96
N GLY A 62 14.36 2.47 -16.39
CA GLY A 62 13.28 3.43 -16.19
C GLY A 62 13.45 4.23 -14.91
N GLN A 63 12.49 5.12 -14.66
CA GLN A 63 12.53 6.06 -13.52
C GLN A 63 11.19 6.09 -12.79
N ILE A 64 11.26 6.37 -11.50
CA ILE A 64 10.09 6.58 -10.66
C ILE A 64 10.26 7.91 -9.93
N PHE A 65 9.28 8.78 -10.09
CA PHE A 65 9.22 10.05 -9.41
C PHE A 65 8.13 10.01 -8.33
N PHE A 66 8.48 10.42 -7.12
CA PHE A 66 7.54 10.64 -6.04
C PHE A 66 7.60 12.12 -5.61
N GLU A 67 6.46 12.81 -5.64
CA GLU A 67 6.39 14.27 -5.41
C GLU A 67 7.42 15.04 -6.26
N GLY A 68 7.60 14.62 -7.52
CA GLY A 68 8.54 15.24 -8.47
C GLY A 68 10.01 14.90 -8.23
N THR A 69 10.36 14.13 -7.20
CA THR A 69 11.74 13.67 -6.94
C THR A 69 11.95 12.29 -7.55
N ASP A 70 13.00 12.14 -8.35
CA ASP A 70 13.45 10.83 -8.86
C ASP A 70 13.97 9.98 -7.69
N ILE A 71 13.18 8.97 -7.30
CA ILE A 71 13.53 8.06 -6.21
C ILE A 71 14.45 6.93 -6.68
N THR A 72 14.61 6.73 -7.99
CA THR A 72 15.52 5.74 -8.59
C THR A 72 16.96 6.27 -8.70
N ASP A 73 17.16 7.58 -8.56
CA ASP A 73 18.52 8.16 -8.51
C ASP A 73 19.26 7.66 -7.25
N PRO A 74 20.44 7.00 -7.38
CA PRO A 74 21.21 6.51 -6.24
C PRO A 74 21.61 7.59 -5.21
N ARG A 75 21.54 8.86 -5.58
CA ARG A 75 21.79 10.00 -4.68
C ARG A 75 20.59 10.35 -3.81
N THR A 76 19.40 9.87 -4.17
CA THR A 76 18.18 10.12 -3.42
C THR A 76 18.12 9.24 -2.18
N ASN A 77 17.84 9.82 -1.02
CA ASN A 77 17.59 9.05 0.19
C ASN A 77 16.17 8.47 0.17
N ILE A 78 16.05 7.25 -0.34
CA ILE A 78 14.73 6.58 -0.47
C ILE A 78 13.99 6.45 0.87
N ASN A 79 14.69 6.35 1.99
CA ASN A 79 14.03 6.19 3.29
C ASN A 79 13.19 7.41 3.69
N THR A 80 13.55 8.60 3.22
CA THR A 80 12.74 9.82 3.43
C THR A 80 11.40 9.71 2.69
N HIS A 81 11.39 9.14 1.49
CA HIS A 81 10.19 8.97 0.69
C HIS A 81 9.33 7.79 1.19
N ARG A 82 9.97 6.66 1.58
CA ARG A 82 9.25 5.51 2.17
C ARG A 82 8.45 5.85 3.43
N GLN A 83 8.84 6.87 4.19
CA GLN A 83 8.06 7.35 5.33
C GLN A 83 6.66 7.84 4.94
N LYS A 84 6.52 8.31 3.70
CA LYS A 84 5.29 8.84 3.13
C LYS A 84 4.49 7.80 2.32
N MET A 85 5.00 6.57 2.20
CA MET A 85 4.40 5.48 1.46
C MET A 85 4.05 4.33 2.41
N GLY A 86 2.78 4.16 2.73
CA GLY A 86 2.32 2.99 3.47
C GLY A 86 2.30 1.76 2.58
N MET A 87 2.77 0.61 3.08
CA MET A 87 2.71 -0.66 2.35
C MET A 87 2.03 -1.73 3.20
N VAL A 88 1.03 -2.38 2.62
CA VAL A 88 0.30 -3.51 3.21
C VAL A 88 0.48 -4.71 2.30
N PHE A 89 0.96 -5.80 2.86
CA PHE A 89 1.28 -7.03 2.15
C PHE A 89 0.16 -8.07 2.30
N GLN A 90 0.19 -9.09 1.46
CA GLN A 90 -0.62 -10.29 1.60
C GLN A 90 -0.41 -10.96 2.97
N GLN A 91 0.83 -11.06 3.44
CA GLN A 91 1.15 -11.47 4.79
C GLN A 91 1.16 -10.25 5.72
N PHE A 92 0.62 -10.40 6.91
CA PHE A 92 0.41 -9.29 7.86
C PHE A 92 1.71 -8.63 8.33
N ASN A 93 2.80 -9.38 8.39
CA ASN A 93 4.16 -8.95 8.77
C ASN A 93 4.21 -8.20 10.12
N LEU A 94 3.34 -8.56 11.07
CA LEU A 94 3.39 -8.04 12.43
C LEU A 94 4.54 -8.70 13.21
N PHE A 95 5.17 -7.92 14.09
CA PHE A 95 6.20 -8.44 14.99
C PHE A 95 5.56 -9.31 16.07
N PRO A 96 5.77 -10.65 16.05
CA PRO A 96 5.00 -11.57 16.89
C PRO A 96 5.33 -11.47 18.39
N HIS A 97 6.48 -10.91 18.72
CA HIS A 97 6.98 -10.74 20.11
C HIS A 97 6.64 -9.37 20.72
N MET A 98 5.90 -8.55 20.00
CA MET A 98 5.47 -7.21 20.42
C MET A 98 3.94 -7.18 20.53
N THR A 99 3.42 -6.37 21.46
CA THR A 99 1.98 -6.09 21.51
C THR A 99 1.51 -5.39 20.24
N ILE A 100 0.19 -5.32 20.05
CA ILE A 100 -0.36 -4.55 18.92
C ILE A 100 0.03 -3.08 19.06
N MET A 101 -0.13 -2.49 20.23
CA MET A 101 0.26 -1.09 20.45
C MET A 101 1.75 -0.87 20.11
N ASP A 102 2.64 -1.76 20.57
CA ASP A 102 4.07 -1.64 20.29
C ASP A 102 4.38 -1.75 18.78
N ASN A 103 3.68 -2.64 18.05
CA ASN A 103 3.76 -2.73 16.60
C ASN A 103 3.39 -1.42 15.90
N LEU A 104 2.37 -0.71 16.42
CA LEU A 104 1.85 0.52 15.83
C LEU A 104 2.76 1.73 16.07
N ILE A 105 3.29 1.86 17.28
CA ILE A 105 4.05 3.05 17.68
C ILE A 105 5.55 2.97 17.37
N LEU A 106 6.07 1.79 17.03
CA LEU A 106 7.50 1.59 16.79
C LEU A 106 8.05 2.55 15.73
N ALA A 107 7.46 2.57 14.56
CA ALA A 107 7.94 3.42 13.45
C ALA A 107 7.70 4.91 13.72
N PRO A 108 6.52 5.39 14.16
CA PRO A 108 6.31 6.79 14.53
C PRO A 108 7.30 7.32 15.56
N THR A 109 7.62 6.53 16.59
CA THR A 109 8.56 6.96 17.63
C THR A 109 10.01 6.93 17.16
N LYS A 110 10.42 5.87 16.44
CA LYS A 110 11.81 5.70 16.02
C LYS A 110 12.19 6.58 14.82
N ILE A 111 11.28 6.72 13.85
CA ILE A 111 11.55 7.38 12.57
C ILE A 111 11.05 8.82 12.58
N LEU A 112 9.76 9.06 12.92
CA LEU A 112 9.17 10.40 12.95
C LEU A 112 9.50 11.17 14.23
N LYS A 113 10.18 10.54 15.20
CA LYS A 113 10.56 11.13 16.49
C LYS A 113 9.38 11.64 17.32
N LYS A 114 8.18 11.11 17.08
CA LYS A 114 7.00 11.43 17.91
C LYS A 114 7.22 10.91 19.33
N SER A 115 6.64 11.63 20.31
CA SER A 115 6.63 11.14 21.69
C SER A 115 5.82 9.84 21.79
N PRO A 116 6.16 8.90 22.70
CA PRO A 116 5.38 7.68 22.88
C PRO A 116 3.91 7.95 23.17
N ASP A 117 3.59 8.98 23.94
CA ASP A 117 2.21 9.32 24.30
C ASP A 117 1.41 9.85 23.11
N GLU A 118 2.01 10.70 22.28
CA GLU A 118 1.41 11.18 21.04
C GLU A 118 1.18 10.04 20.06
N ALA A 119 2.18 9.16 19.88
CA ALA A 119 2.07 8.00 19.01
C ALA A 119 0.99 7.02 19.48
N LYS A 120 0.91 6.74 20.80
CA LYS A 120 -0.13 5.90 21.40
C LYS A 120 -1.52 6.48 21.22
N LYS A 121 -1.69 7.78 21.47
CA LYS A 121 -2.98 8.46 21.29
C LYS A 121 -3.48 8.29 19.86
N TYR A 122 -2.65 8.60 18.88
CA TYR A 122 -3.02 8.50 17.47
C TYR A 122 -3.27 7.04 17.03
N ALA A 123 -2.44 6.10 17.50
CA ALA A 123 -2.64 4.68 17.24
C ALA A 123 -3.97 4.18 17.82
N MET A 124 -4.35 4.63 19.02
CA MET A 124 -5.63 4.27 19.64
C MET A 124 -6.82 4.81 18.83
N GLU A 125 -6.77 6.06 18.36
CA GLU A 125 -7.79 6.65 17.50
C GLU A 125 -7.99 5.84 16.21
N LEU A 126 -6.90 5.31 15.63
CA LEU A 126 -6.98 4.46 14.45
C LEU A 126 -7.52 3.05 14.78
N LEU A 127 -7.14 2.48 15.94
CA LEU A 127 -7.68 1.20 16.42
C LEU A 127 -9.19 1.27 16.67
N GLU A 128 -9.68 2.38 17.22
CA GLU A 128 -11.12 2.62 17.41
C GLU A 128 -11.86 2.62 16.06
N LYS A 129 -11.32 3.28 15.04
CA LYS A 129 -11.91 3.33 13.69
C LYS A 129 -12.06 1.94 13.05
N VAL A 130 -11.15 1.03 13.33
CA VAL A 130 -11.20 -0.35 12.81
C VAL A 130 -11.83 -1.34 13.79
N GLY A 131 -12.38 -0.88 14.93
CA GLY A 131 -13.08 -1.70 15.91
C GLY A 131 -12.17 -2.66 16.69
N LEU A 132 -10.91 -2.30 16.93
CA LEU A 132 -9.90 -3.14 17.57
C LEU A 132 -9.19 -2.45 18.75
N ALA A 133 -9.79 -1.42 19.36
CA ALA A 133 -9.21 -0.71 20.50
C ALA A 133 -8.95 -1.63 21.70
N ASP A 134 -9.83 -2.62 21.92
CA ASP A 134 -9.70 -3.63 22.99
C ASP A 134 -8.54 -4.62 22.78
N ARG A 135 -7.90 -4.59 21.61
CA ARG A 135 -6.78 -5.47 21.23
C ARG A 135 -5.40 -4.81 21.34
N ALA A 136 -5.34 -3.57 21.82
CA ALA A 136 -4.08 -2.80 21.90
C ALA A 136 -2.95 -3.55 22.65
N ASP A 137 -3.29 -4.22 23.75
CA ASP A 137 -2.34 -4.97 24.60
C ASP A 137 -2.21 -6.46 24.20
N SER A 138 -2.97 -6.92 23.20
CA SER A 138 -2.89 -8.29 22.68
C SER A 138 -1.63 -8.49 21.85
N TYR A 139 -1.24 -9.75 21.67
CA TYR A 139 -0.18 -10.16 20.75
C TYR A 139 -0.76 -10.66 19.43
N PRO A 140 -0.01 -10.59 18.30
CA PRO A 140 -0.50 -11.01 17.00
C PRO A 140 -1.05 -12.45 16.95
N ASN A 141 -0.48 -13.39 17.71
CA ASN A 141 -0.94 -14.78 17.74
C ASN A 141 -2.34 -14.97 18.38
N GLN A 142 -2.86 -13.95 19.06
CA GLN A 142 -4.19 -13.96 19.70
C GLN A 142 -5.30 -13.41 18.78
N LEU A 143 -4.94 -13.02 17.53
CA LEU A 143 -5.84 -12.36 16.60
C LEU A 143 -6.19 -13.26 15.40
N SER A 144 -7.40 -13.08 14.84
CA SER A 144 -7.80 -13.67 13.58
C SER A 144 -7.01 -13.08 12.40
N GLY A 145 -7.06 -13.71 11.22
CA GLY A 145 -6.43 -13.21 10.00
C GLY A 145 -6.92 -11.81 9.63
N GLY A 146 -8.23 -11.58 9.62
CA GLY A 146 -8.84 -10.28 9.32
C GLY A 146 -8.44 -9.20 10.33
N GLN A 147 -8.39 -9.53 11.63
CA GLN A 147 -7.89 -8.62 12.65
C GLN A 147 -6.42 -8.24 12.42
N LYS A 148 -5.55 -9.22 12.15
CA LYS A 148 -4.13 -8.96 11.83
C LYS A 148 -3.98 -8.05 10.62
N GLN A 149 -4.78 -8.25 9.59
CA GLN A 149 -4.71 -7.42 8.38
C GLN A 149 -5.18 -5.99 8.65
N ARG A 150 -6.27 -5.80 9.40
CA ARG A 150 -6.69 -4.46 9.81
C ARG A 150 -5.62 -3.76 10.66
N ILE A 151 -4.95 -4.48 11.56
CA ILE A 151 -3.80 -3.95 12.31
C ILE A 151 -2.63 -3.60 11.39
N ALA A 152 -2.34 -4.39 10.36
CA ALA A 152 -1.29 -4.07 9.39
C ALA A 152 -1.60 -2.78 8.61
N ILE A 153 -2.87 -2.54 8.26
CA ILE A 153 -3.34 -1.27 7.68
C ILE A 153 -3.15 -0.12 8.67
N VAL A 154 -3.61 -0.28 9.92
CA VAL A 154 -3.45 0.74 10.97
C VAL A 154 -1.97 1.06 11.20
N ARG A 155 -1.09 0.06 11.22
CA ARG A 155 0.36 0.27 11.36
C ARG A 155 0.92 1.16 10.25
N ALA A 156 0.52 0.94 9.00
CA ALA A 156 0.93 1.79 7.90
C ALA A 156 0.38 3.22 8.06
N LEU A 157 -0.88 3.37 8.47
CA LEU A 157 -1.52 4.66 8.70
C LEU A 157 -0.92 5.45 9.86
N CYS A 158 -0.31 4.80 10.86
CA CYS A 158 0.37 5.45 11.96
C CYS A 158 1.55 6.33 11.51
N MET A 159 2.10 6.07 10.32
CA MET A 159 3.13 6.89 9.68
C MET A 159 2.56 8.12 8.96
N GLN A 160 1.23 8.27 8.85
CA GLN A 160 0.55 9.36 8.13
C GLN A 160 1.02 9.48 6.67
N PRO A 161 0.94 8.39 5.88
CA PRO A 161 1.46 8.37 4.52
C PRO A 161 0.61 9.19 3.56
N ASP A 162 1.23 9.67 2.47
CA ASP A 162 0.56 10.36 1.36
C ASP A 162 -0.07 9.36 0.37
N VAL A 163 0.41 8.12 0.36
CA VAL A 163 -0.12 7.02 -0.46
C VAL A 163 -0.07 5.69 0.29
N MET A 164 -1.10 4.86 0.09
CA MET A 164 -1.17 3.49 0.58
C MET A 164 -1.05 2.50 -0.59
N LEU A 165 -0.10 1.59 -0.49
CA LEU A 165 0.15 0.52 -1.45
C LEU A 165 -0.35 -0.81 -0.86
N PHE A 166 -1.25 -1.51 -1.56
CA PHE A 166 -1.85 -2.76 -1.10
C PHE A 166 -1.50 -3.90 -2.06
N ASP A 167 -0.73 -4.88 -1.58
CA ASP A 167 -0.33 -6.07 -2.34
C ASP A 167 -1.22 -7.26 -1.95
N GLU A 168 -2.32 -7.46 -2.66
CA GLU A 168 -3.30 -8.53 -2.43
C GLU A 168 -3.72 -8.67 -0.96
N PRO A 169 -4.28 -7.62 -0.32
CA PRO A 169 -4.48 -7.57 1.13
C PRO A 169 -5.49 -8.58 1.67
N THR A 170 -6.27 -9.22 0.82
CA THR A 170 -7.32 -10.19 1.20
C THR A 170 -6.98 -11.64 0.84
N SER A 171 -5.94 -11.89 0.03
CA SER A 171 -5.68 -13.21 -0.55
C SER A 171 -5.25 -14.29 0.46
N ALA A 172 -4.77 -13.89 1.65
CA ALA A 172 -4.41 -14.80 2.75
C ALA A 172 -5.52 -14.96 3.81
N LEU A 173 -6.73 -14.46 3.52
CA LEU A 173 -7.86 -14.46 4.46
C LEU A 173 -8.93 -15.49 4.08
N ASP A 174 -9.60 -16.01 5.10
CA ASP A 174 -10.84 -16.75 4.91
C ASP A 174 -11.94 -15.81 4.35
N PRO A 175 -12.83 -16.29 3.46
CA PRO A 175 -13.85 -15.47 2.81
C PRO A 175 -14.72 -14.65 3.79
N GLU A 176 -14.98 -15.18 4.98
CA GLU A 176 -15.78 -14.52 6.04
C GLU A 176 -15.09 -13.25 6.58
N MET A 177 -13.76 -13.16 6.46
CA MET A 177 -12.95 -12.05 7.01
C MET A 177 -12.65 -10.98 5.95
N VAL A 178 -12.84 -11.28 4.67
CA VAL A 178 -12.51 -10.36 3.55
C VAL A 178 -13.30 -9.06 3.65
N GLY A 179 -14.60 -9.16 3.94
CA GLY A 179 -15.49 -8.00 4.03
C GLY A 179 -15.02 -6.93 5.01
N GLU A 180 -14.57 -7.33 6.20
CA GLU A 180 -14.10 -6.40 7.23
C GLU A 180 -12.86 -5.61 6.80
N VAL A 181 -11.95 -6.22 6.04
CA VAL A 181 -10.75 -5.56 5.52
C VAL A 181 -11.11 -4.60 4.39
N LEU A 182 -12.00 -5.03 3.48
CA LEU A 182 -12.47 -4.18 2.38
C LEU A 182 -13.21 -2.95 2.88
N GLU A 183 -14.03 -3.05 3.95
CA GLU A 183 -14.70 -1.89 4.54
C GLU A 183 -13.69 -0.84 5.06
N VAL A 184 -12.62 -1.26 5.73
CA VAL A 184 -11.55 -0.33 6.14
C VAL A 184 -10.93 0.35 4.92
N MET A 185 -10.66 -0.36 3.84
CA MET A 185 -10.11 0.20 2.62
C MET A 185 -11.09 1.17 1.92
N LYS A 186 -12.41 0.85 1.94
CA LYS A 186 -13.45 1.76 1.44
C LYS A 186 -13.50 3.07 2.24
N ASP A 187 -13.37 2.99 3.54
CA ASP A 187 -13.36 4.19 4.38
C ASP A 187 -12.13 5.07 4.13
N LEU A 188 -10.98 4.46 3.84
CA LEU A 188 -9.80 5.21 3.39
C LEU A 188 -10.04 5.91 2.05
N ALA A 189 -10.69 5.23 1.09
CA ALA A 189 -11.05 5.82 -0.20
C ALA A 189 -12.02 7.02 -0.04
N LYS A 190 -13.06 6.88 0.79
CA LYS A 190 -13.98 7.98 1.15
C LYS A 190 -13.25 9.16 1.79
N GLY A 191 -12.19 8.87 2.55
CA GLY A 191 -11.30 9.87 3.14
C GLY A 191 -10.30 10.50 2.15
N HIS A 192 -10.43 10.24 0.85
CA HIS A 192 -9.53 10.72 -0.20
C HIS A 192 -8.06 10.28 -0.04
N MET A 193 -7.80 9.16 0.62
CA MET A 193 -6.49 8.55 0.65
C MET A 193 -6.09 8.11 -0.76
N THR A 194 -4.89 8.51 -1.19
CA THR A 194 -4.32 7.99 -2.45
C THR A 194 -3.98 6.52 -2.26
N MET A 195 -4.43 5.65 -3.15
CA MET A 195 -4.20 4.21 -3.03
C MET A 195 -3.80 3.58 -4.36
N VAL A 196 -2.87 2.62 -4.31
CA VAL A 196 -2.61 1.68 -5.40
C VAL A 196 -2.87 0.27 -4.85
N VAL A 197 -3.82 -0.44 -5.43
CA VAL A 197 -4.34 -1.68 -4.88
C VAL A 197 -4.23 -2.80 -5.91
N VAL A 198 -3.37 -3.78 -5.64
CA VAL A 198 -3.37 -5.06 -6.37
C VAL A 198 -4.39 -5.96 -5.70
N THR A 199 -5.43 -6.36 -6.42
CA THR A 199 -6.50 -7.20 -5.86
C THR A 199 -7.20 -8.03 -6.93
N HIS A 200 -7.88 -9.09 -6.49
CA HIS A 200 -8.82 -9.88 -7.27
C HIS A 200 -10.28 -9.57 -6.92
N GLU A 201 -10.51 -8.64 -5.99
CA GLU A 201 -11.85 -8.24 -5.52
C GLU A 201 -12.50 -7.24 -6.49
N MET A 202 -13.15 -7.76 -7.54
CA MET A 202 -13.76 -6.90 -8.58
C MET A 202 -14.90 -6.03 -8.04
N GLY A 203 -15.62 -6.48 -7.01
CA GLY A 203 -16.63 -5.68 -6.31
C GLY A 203 -16.05 -4.43 -5.69
N PHE A 204 -14.92 -4.57 -5.01
CA PHE A 204 -14.18 -3.44 -4.43
C PHE A 204 -13.67 -2.48 -5.54
N ALA A 205 -13.09 -3.03 -6.61
CA ALA A 205 -12.60 -2.22 -7.73
C ALA A 205 -13.70 -1.34 -8.34
N ARG A 206 -14.91 -1.89 -8.51
CA ARG A 206 -16.06 -1.15 -9.06
C ARG A 206 -16.61 -0.10 -8.10
N GLU A 207 -16.59 -0.37 -6.79
CA GLU A 207 -17.20 0.51 -5.80
C GLU A 207 -16.34 1.73 -5.48
N VAL A 208 -15.03 1.57 -5.39
CA VAL A 208 -14.15 2.64 -4.89
C VAL A 208 -13.01 3.01 -5.85
N GLY A 209 -12.71 2.17 -6.85
CA GLY A 209 -11.68 2.48 -7.83
C GLY A 209 -12.03 3.76 -8.59
N THR A 210 -11.08 4.63 -8.78
CA THR A 210 -11.21 5.76 -9.72
C THR A 210 -10.67 5.41 -11.09
N ARG A 211 -9.77 4.40 -11.12
CA ARG A 211 -9.13 3.91 -12.32
C ARG A 211 -8.68 2.46 -12.13
N VAL A 212 -8.83 1.66 -13.17
CA VAL A 212 -8.38 0.26 -13.23
C VAL A 212 -7.29 0.13 -14.29
N ILE A 213 -6.18 -0.48 -13.92
CA ILE A 213 -5.07 -0.83 -14.80
C ILE A 213 -5.08 -2.35 -14.97
N PHE A 214 -5.21 -2.82 -16.22
CA PHE A 214 -5.08 -4.24 -16.55
C PHE A 214 -3.66 -4.54 -17.01
N MET A 215 -2.98 -5.46 -16.29
CA MET A 215 -1.62 -5.89 -16.63
C MET A 215 -1.60 -7.32 -17.15
N GLU A 216 -0.87 -7.54 -18.23
CA GLU A 216 -0.55 -8.86 -18.76
C GLU A 216 0.91 -8.92 -19.24
N LYS A 217 1.60 -10.03 -18.94
CA LYS A 217 3.00 -10.28 -19.37
C LYS A 217 3.97 -9.12 -19.11
N GLY A 218 3.81 -8.48 -17.96
CA GLY A 218 4.68 -7.38 -17.52
C GLY A 218 4.38 -6.01 -18.12
N SER A 219 3.30 -5.86 -18.89
CA SER A 219 2.93 -4.59 -19.53
C SER A 219 1.52 -4.17 -19.14
N ILE A 220 1.24 -2.88 -19.16
CA ILE A 220 -0.11 -2.33 -19.08
C ILE A 220 -0.76 -2.50 -20.45
N ILE A 221 -1.87 -3.22 -20.50
CA ILE A 221 -2.62 -3.49 -21.73
C ILE A 221 -3.78 -2.55 -21.90
N GLU A 222 -4.43 -2.20 -20.80
CA GLU A 222 -5.61 -1.36 -20.79
C GLU A 222 -5.69 -0.57 -19.50
N GLU A 223 -6.25 0.62 -19.59
CA GLU A 223 -6.47 1.51 -18.45
C GLU A 223 -7.79 2.26 -18.67
N ASN A 224 -8.72 2.12 -17.72
CA ASN A 224 -10.05 2.72 -17.81
C ASN A 224 -10.63 3.07 -16.43
N GLU A 225 -11.70 3.87 -16.42
CA GLU A 225 -12.54 4.01 -15.25
C GLU A 225 -13.28 2.68 -14.98
N PRO A 226 -13.53 2.32 -13.71
CA PRO A 226 -14.28 1.11 -13.38
C PRO A 226 -15.75 1.26 -13.78
N ASN A 227 -16.23 0.42 -14.69
CA ASN A 227 -17.62 0.31 -15.14
C ASN A 227 -18.27 -1.01 -14.69
#